data_6a653896b9eae40252231404a832677f
#
_entry.id   6a653896b9eae40252231404a832677f
#
_cell.length_a   1.000
_cell.length_b   1.000
_cell.length_c   1.000
_cell.angle_alpha   90.00
_cell.angle_beta   90.00
_cell.angle_gamma   90.00
#
_symmetry.space_group_name_H-M   'P 1'
#
loop_
_entity.id
_entity.type
_entity.pdbx_description
1 polymer ?
#
loop_
_entity_poly.entity_id
_entity_poly.type
_entity_poly.pdbx_seq_one_letter_code
_entity_poly.pdbx_strand_id
1 'polypeptide(L)'
;MGKGKKFLSVALCTAMVASVMTGCGSSSSSTSASATGSAHGGPYEDFITVDVFDSQANFQGIQSGWFAKVVKDKFNMELNIIAPNVAGGGDTLYQTRSANGNLGDIIITNADKNKLSDMVTAGLVYDMTDLITNCDNLNNYSDAIKECSALAGTDGTWAVPSCVSNNSPTDPCEASDPTNAPSLRWDVYGEIGYPEMNTMEDLLEVGKQMQKADPTSDSGKQTYMFSWFKDWDGDCLQNAMGICGLNGYRAISGFALAKEDGTDIQSLIDSDSEYIRALKFMYDANQMGLVDPESTTQNFDTLSTKYQDGQVLYSLWPWMGAGYYNTSDNTSQGKGFMTAEIKDMKGISYGSSTLGVMTNSIMIGSKAQDPQRMADFIDWLYSPEGIEMSSTQTGGKCGPEGLTWEMGSDGEPKLTDFGVKAFVDIDDTLQVPSDWGTGTWKDGISALNYNAVSITDSDPTTGMNYNYQTWADYLEKTSTVLKEDWADHFGVDVTTTPVQYFNDNDEIIVQPGNNYAIPDYSTDINTIKEQCKQVIVEKSWQMAFAKDDAEFESLLKEMQDTCNGLGYDQVYEVDKANTEAQFEAFTASINAAADSNTGVATSSDSASN
;
A
#
# COMPACT_ATOMS: atom_id res chain seq x y z
N MET A 1 -12.08 59.71 2.94
CA MET A 1 -13.50 59.33 2.73
C MET A 1 -13.49 57.84 2.36
N GLY A 2 -13.89 56.88 3.08
CA GLY A 2 -14.80 56.78 4.20
C GLY A 2 -15.54 55.46 4.10
N LYS A 3 -15.50 54.70 5.19
CA LYS A 3 -16.39 53.60 5.63
C LYS A 3 -16.08 52.21 5.03
N GLY A 4 -15.63 51.20 5.71
CA GLY A 4 -15.88 50.77 7.10
C GLY A 4 -17.19 50.00 7.23
N LYS A 5 -17.19 48.66 7.15
CA LYS A 5 -18.26 47.86 7.76
C LYS A 5 -17.69 46.63 8.46
N LYS A 6 -18.16 46.58 9.68
CA LYS A 6 -17.77 45.71 10.79
C LYS A 6 -18.41 44.32 10.71
N PHE A 7 -17.69 43.39 11.32
CA PHE A 7 -18.12 42.12 11.92
C PHE A 7 -19.51 42.10 12.52
N LEU A 8 -20.19 40.97 12.39
CA LEU A 8 -21.17 40.55 13.40
C LEU A 8 -21.03 39.04 13.65
N SER A 9 -20.40 38.73 14.79
CA SER A 9 -20.47 37.43 15.47
C SER A 9 -21.84 37.31 16.11
N VAL A 10 -22.50 36.16 15.93
CA VAL A 10 -23.64 35.80 16.80
C VAL A 10 -23.36 34.42 17.39
N ALA A 11 -23.02 34.44 18.66
CA ALA A 11 -23.11 33.30 19.56
C ALA A 11 -24.59 33.08 19.91
N LEU A 12 -25.05 31.84 19.92
CA LEU A 12 -26.31 31.51 20.60
C LEU A 12 -26.09 30.26 21.46
N CYS A 13 -26.21 30.52 22.75
CA CYS A 13 -26.19 29.55 23.85
C CYS A 13 -27.54 28.85 24.01
N THR A 14 -27.44 27.56 24.36
CA THR A 14 -28.24 26.80 25.35
C THR A 14 -29.74 26.98 25.47
N ALA A 15 -30.45 25.84 25.36
CA ALA A 15 -31.55 25.55 26.30
C ALA A 15 -31.71 24.02 26.45
N MET A 16 -31.34 23.52 27.61
CA MET A 16 -31.80 22.24 28.18
C MET A 16 -33.31 22.39 28.50
N VAL A 17 -34.06 21.34 28.15
CA VAL A 17 -35.31 21.04 28.92
C VAL A 17 -35.37 19.51 29.11
N ALA A 18 -35.21 19.14 30.35
CA ALA A 18 -35.59 17.84 30.89
C ALA A 18 -37.11 17.79 31.06
N SER A 19 -37.71 16.68 30.71
CA SER A 19 -39.01 16.30 31.25
C SER A 19 -39.09 14.80 31.46
N VAL A 20 -39.44 14.52 32.69
CA VAL A 20 -39.52 13.28 33.42
C VAL A 20 -40.82 12.55 33.12
N MET A 21 -40.69 11.21 33.02
CA MET A 21 -41.60 10.13 33.49
C MET A 21 -43.10 10.38 33.72
N THR A 22 -43.89 9.48 33.17
CA THR A 22 -44.89 8.57 33.80
C THR A 22 -45.80 8.07 32.69
N GLY A 23 -46.08 6.84 32.51
CA GLY A 23 -46.61 5.78 33.28
C GLY A 23 -47.65 5.02 32.49
N CYS A 24 -47.58 3.73 32.47
CA CYS A 24 -48.58 2.65 32.38
C CYS A 24 -49.79 2.73 31.44
N GLY A 25 -49.93 1.69 30.61
CA GLY A 25 -51.24 1.02 30.58
C GLY A 25 -51.76 0.59 29.19
N SER A 26 -51.58 -0.72 28.91
CA SER A 26 -52.57 -1.65 28.33
C SER A 26 -53.10 -1.51 26.88
N SER A 27 -52.80 -2.63 26.17
CA SER A 27 -53.69 -3.45 25.36
C SER A 27 -54.02 -3.04 23.90
N SER A 28 -53.50 -3.95 23.07
CA SER A 28 -54.15 -4.61 21.91
C SER A 28 -54.67 -3.78 20.74
N SER A 29 -53.97 -3.99 19.62
CA SER A 29 -54.65 -4.57 18.46
C SER A 29 -53.63 -4.90 17.35
N SER A 30 -53.61 -6.14 17.01
CA SER A 30 -52.96 -6.76 15.86
C SER A 30 -53.37 -6.11 14.55
N THR A 31 -52.38 -5.69 13.76
CA THR A 31 -52.56 -5.64 12.30
C THR A 31 -51.33 -6.31 11.69
N SER A 32 -51.55 -7.54 11.26
CA SER A 32 -50.66 -8.32 10.46
C SER A 32 -50.41 -7.63 9.12
N ALA A 33 -49.23 -7.07 8.93
CA ALA A 33 -48.70 -6.85 7.60
C ALA A 33 -47.87 -8.08 7.27
N SER A 34 -48.37 -8.89 6.36
CA SER A 34 -47.65 -10.01 5.76
C SER A 34 -46.44 -9.46 5.00
N ALA A 35 -45.30 -9.52 5.62
CA ALA A 35 -44.03 -9.45 4.91
C ALA A 35 -43.85 -10.82 4.24
N THR A 36 -43.90 -10.85 2.92
CA THR A 36 -43.44 -11.98 2.11
C THR A 36 -41.99 -12.24 2.45
N GLY A 37 -41.76 -13.28 3.24
CA GLY A 37 -40.43 -13.72 3.63
C GLY A 37 -39.63 -14.18 2.43
N SER A 38 -38.54 -13.50 2.15
CA SER A 38 -37.42 -14.07 1.40
C SER A 38 -36.80 -15.14 2.28
N ALA A 39 -36.66 -16.35 1.76
CA ALA A 39 -36.00 -17.43 2.46
C ALA A 39 -34.54 -17.05 2.75
N HIS A 40 -34.20 -16.82 4.02
CA HIS A 40 -32.82 -16.67 4.46
C HIS A 40 -32.19 -18.07 4.51
N GLY A 41 -31.22 -18.31 3.60
CA GLY A 41 -30.53 -19.60 3.48
C GLY A 41 -29.29 -19.74 4.37
N GLY A 42 -29.05 -18.85 5.31
CA GLY A 42 -27.88 -18.89 6.19
C GLY A 42 -28.13 -19.58 7.53
N PRO A 43 -27.09 -20.01 8.25
CA PRO A 43 -27.19 -20.76 9.49
C PRO A 43 -27.65 -19.91 10.71
N TYR A 44 -27.81 -18.59 10.54
CA TYR A 44 -28.09 -17.64 11.63
C TYR A 44 -29.54 -17.17 11.64
N GLU A 45 -30.24 -17.39 12.76
CA GLU A 45 -31.68 -17.05 12.88
C GLU A 45 -31.89 -15.54 13.12
N ASP A 46 -31.09 -14.93 14.01
CA ASP A 46 -31.25 -13.53 14.41
C ASP A 46 -30.40 -12.59 13.54
N PHE A 47 -31.03 -11.49 13.07
CA PHE A 47 -30.31 -10.40 12.40
C PHE A 47 -29.60 -9.53 13.44
N ILE A 48 -28.31 -9.23 13.21
CA ILE A 48 -27.50 -8.38 14.09
C ILE A 48 -26.79 -7.27 13.32
N THR A 49 -26.55 -6.16 14.02
CA THR A 49 -25.63 -5.09 13.56
C THR A 49 -24.27 -5.31 14.22
N VAL A 50 -23.24 -5.47 13.43
CA VAL A 50 -21.85 -5.73 13.83
C VAL A 50 -21.06 -4.43 13.80
N ASP A 51 -20.57 -4.00 14.96
CA ASP A 51 -19.63 -2.87 15.06
C ASP A 51 -18.23 -3.33 14.60
N VAL A 52 -17.75 -2.76 13.48
CA VAL A 52 -16.41 -3.01 12.97
C VAL A 52 -15.54 -1.78 13.22
N PHE A 53 -14.63 -1.87 14.18
CA PHE A 53 -13.60 -0.84 14.39
C PHE A 53 -12.49 -1.06 13.38
N ASP A 54 -12.42 -0.24 12.36
CA ASP A 54 -11.40 -0.30 11.31
C ASP A 54 -10.56 0.98 11.30
N SER A 55 -9.34 0.87 11.83
CA SER A 55 -8.45 2.02 12.04
C SER A 55 -8.01 2.73 10.76
N GLN A 56 -8.13 2.06 9.62
CA GLN A 56 -7.70 2.58 8.32
C GLN A 56 -8.86 2.80 7.33
N ALA A 57 -10.10 2.47 7.71
CA ALA A 57 -11.24 2.65 6.83
C ALA A 57 -11.45 4.12 6.42
N ASN A 58 -11.87 4.29 5.17
CA ASN A 58 -12.19 5.60 4.58
C ASN A 58 -13.68 5.90 4.57
N PHE A 59 -14.49 5.06 5.21
CA PHE A 59 -15.93 5.16 5.31
C PHE A 59 -16.38 5.00 6.77
N GLN A 60 -17.42 5.74 7.18
CA GLN A 60 -18.02 5.68 8.51
C GLN A 60 -19.50 5.42 8.39
N GLY A 61 -20.03 4.40 9.09
CA GLY A 61 -21.48 4.10 9.16
C GLY A 61 -21.85 2.72 8.64
N ILE A 62 -23.12 2.50 8.36
CA ILE A 62 -23.62 1.20 7.89
C ILE A 62 -23.21 0.97 6.44
N GLN A 63 -22.54 -0.15 6.20
CA GLN A 63 -22.23 -0.64 4.85
C GLN A 63 -23.53 -0.83 4.06
N SER A 64 -23.56 -0.35 2.83
CA SER A 64 -24.71 -0.44 1.93
C SER A 64 -24.34 -1.14 0.61
N GLY A 65 -25.32 -1.28 -0.28
CA GLY A 65 -25.13 -1.79 -1.63
C GLY A 65 -24.94 -3.31 -1.73
N TRP A 66 -24.28 -3.74 -2.80
CA TRP A 66 -24.17 -5.17 -3.14
C TRP A 66 -23.37 -5.97 -2.11
N PHE A 67 -22.29 -5.44 -1.57
CA PHE A 67 -21.50 -6.13 -0.54
C PHE A 67 -22.29 -6.31 0.75
N ALA A 68 -23.05 -5.27 1.17
CA ALA A 68 -23.95 -5.39 2.32
C ALA A 68 -25.00 -6.49 2.12
N LYS A 69 -25.51 -6.63 0.89
CA LYS A 69 -26.45 -7.74 0.57
C LYS A 69 -25.77 -9.10 0.70
N VAL A 70 -24.54 -9.26 0.18
CA VAL A 70 -23.77 -10.52 0.31
C VAL A 70 -23.59 -10.87 1.79
N VAL A 71 -23.12 -9.93 2.60
CA VAL A 71 -22.94 -10.12 4.05
C VAL A 71 -24.24 -10.48 4.75
N LYS A 72 -25.33 -9.81 4.40
CA LYS A 72 -26.65 -10.10 4.95
C LYS A 72 -27.15 -11.49 4.57
N ASP A 73 -27.03 -11.86 3.29
CA ASP A 73 -27.55 -13.14 2.79
C ASP A 73 -26.75 -14.33 3.38
N LYS A 74 -25.44 -14.20 3.58
CA LYS A 74 -24.58 -15.24 4.13
C LYS A 74 -24.62 -15.34 5.64
N PHE A 75 -24.55 -14.19 6.32
CA PHE A 75 -24.33 -14.13 7.77
C PHE A 75 -25.50 -13.53 8.55
N ASN A 76 -26.59 -13.14 7.89
CA ASN A 76 -27.74 -12.47 8.51
C ASN A 76 -27.33 -11.30 9.43
N MET A 77 -26.41 -10.44 8.93
CA MET A 77 -25.89 -9.29 9.66
C MET A 77 -25.66 -8.08 8.73
N GLU A 78 -25.48 -6.92 9.34
CA GLU A 78 -24.99 -5.71 8.69
C GLU A 78 -23.74 -5.20 9.41
N LEU A 79 -22.84 -4.53 8.68
CA LEU A 79 -21.60 -3.97 9.20
C LEU A 79 -21.78 -2.47 9.47
N ASN A 80 -21.52 -2.06 10.71
CA ASN A 80 -21.40 -0.65 11.10
C ASN A 80 -19.91 -0.30 11.22
N ILE A 81 -19.35 0.35 10.22
CA ILE A 81 -17.93 0.69 10.15
C ILE A 81 -17.66 1.90 11.06
N ILE A 82 -16.72 1.73 11.98
CA ILE A 82 -16.22 2.76 12.89
C ILE A 82 -14.80 3.11 12.45
N ALA A 83 -14.68 4.23 11.73
CA ALA A 83 -13.44 4.70 11.13
C ALA A 83 -12.90 5.92 11.90
N PRO A 84 -11.91 5.77 12.79
CA PRO A 84 -11.38 6.85 13.62
C PRO A 84 -10.93 8.09 12.83
N ASN A 85 -10.31 7.88 11.67
CA ASN A 85 -9.82 8.97 10.83
C ASN A 85 -10.97 9.77 10.17
N VAL A 86 -12.05 9.11 9.77
CA VAL A 86 -13.22 9.73 9.14
C VAL A 86 -14.11 10.38 10.20
N ALA A 87 -14.29 9.73 11.36
CA ALA A 87 -15.09 10.26 12.47
C ALA A 87 -14.44 11.48 13.15
N GLY A 88 -13.19 11.81 12.81
CA GLY A 88 -12.48 12.97 13.36
C GLY A 88 -11.94 12.76 14.77
N GLY A 89 -11.81 11.51 15.23
CA GLY A 89 -11.35 11.17 16.59
C GLY A 89 -9.92 10.62 16.64
N GLY A 90 -9.43 10.02 15.55
CA GLY A 90 -8.09 9.41 15.50
C GLY A 90 -7.82 8.53 16.72
N ASP A 91 -6.62 8.64 17.30
CA ASP A 91 -6.23 7.90 18.50
C ASP A 91 -7.14 8.14 19.71
N THR A 92 -7.78 9.32 19.82
CA THR A 92 -8.70 9.63 20.91
C THR A 92 -9.92 8.71 20.90
N LEU A 93 -10.45 8.37 19.73
CA LEU A 93 -11.57 7.44 19.62
C LEU A 93 -11.17 6.03 20.05
N TYR A 94 -9.99 5.56 19.61
CA TYR A 94 -9.42 4.28 20.06
C TYR A 94 -9.27 4.25 21.59
N GLN A 95 -8.63 5.26 22.17
CA GLN A 95 -8.44 5.36 23.63
C GLN A 95 -9.76 5.38 24.40
N THR A 96 -10.74 6.15 23.91
CA THR A 96 -12.06 6.25 24.55
C THR A 96 -12.80 4.91 24.53
N ARG A 97 -12.82 4.23 23.39
CA ARG A 97 -13.47 2.91 23.26
C ARG A 97 -12.73 1.84 24.06
N SER A 98 -11.40 1.86 24.06
CA SER A 98 -10.57 0.98 24.88
C SER A 98 -10.82 1.17 26.38
N ALA A 99 -10.89 2.41 26.85
CA ALA A 99 -11.21 2.72 28.25
C ALA A 99 -12.62 2.26 28.66
N ASN A 100 -13.55 2.19 27.72
CA ASN A 100 -14.90 1.66 27.94
C ASN A 100 -14.95 0.12 27.83
N GLY A 101 -13.84 -0.54 27.53
CA GLY A 101 -13.74 -2.00 27.42
C GLY A 101 -14.46 -2.58 26.19
N ASN A 102 -14.67 -1.78 25.13
CA ASN A 102 -15.37 -2.21 23.93
C ASN A 102 -14.89 -1.43 22.69
N LEU A 103 -14.08 -2.07 21.85
CA LEU A 103 -13.67 -1.52 20.56
C LEU A 103 -14.71 -1.78 19.46
N GLY A 104 -15.39 -2.92 19.47
CA GLY A 104 -16.35 -3.38 18.49
C GLY A 104 -16.53 -4.88 18.57
N ASP A 105 -17.36 -5.45 17.69
CA ASP A 105 -17.50 -6.90 17.51
C ASP A 105 -16.31 -7.45 16.69
N ILE A 106 -15.89 -6.71 15.67
CA ILE A 106 -14.68 -6.95 14.87
C ILE A 106 -13.74 -5.74 15.03
N ILE A 107 -12.44 -6.02 15.11
CA ILE A 107 -11.40 -5.00 15.24
C ILE A 107 -10.38 -5.21 14.13
N ILE A 108 -10.16 -4.20 13.28
CA ILE A 108 -9.13 -4.17 12.25
C ILE A 108 -8.15 -3.05 12.63
N THR A 109 -6.97 -3.42 13.07
CA THR A 109 -5.94 -2.46 13.51
C THR A 109 -4.55 -3.09 13.55
N ASN A 110 -3.55 -2.28 13.85
CA ASN A 110 -2.19 -2.73 14.06
C ASN A 110 -2.07 -3.68 15.25
N ALA A 111 -1.36 -4.80 15.08
CA ALA A 111 -1.05 -5.78 16.12
C ALA A 111 0.40 -5.69 16.65
N ASP A 112 1.29 -4.97 15.94
CA ASP A 112 2.71 -4.85 16.32
C ASP A 112 2.97 -3.84 17.46
N LYS A 113 4.22 -3.65 17.83
CA LYS A 113 4.70 -2.66 18.82
C LYS A 113 3.92 -2.71 20.15
N ASN A 114 3.74 -3.91 20.67
CA ASN A 114 3.02 -4.19 21.92
C ASN A 114 1.51 -3.90 21.88
N LYS A 115 0.95 -3.42 20.76
CA LYS A 115 -0.46 -3.04 20.71
C LYS A 115 -1.40 -4.23 20.92
N LEU A 116 -1.09 -5.39 20.32
CA LEU A 116 -1.87 -6.61 20.55
C LEU A 116 -1.78 -7.07 22.02
N SER A 117 -0.56 -7.10 22.59
CA SER A 117 -0.34 -7.43 23.99
C SER A 117 -1.11 -6.50 24.94
N ASP A 118 -1.13 -5.21 24.65
CA ASP A 118 -1.88 -4.23 25.43
C ASP A 118 -3.41 -4.48 25.34
N MET A 119 -3.93 -4.77 24.14
CA MET A 119 -5.35 -5.06 23.95
C MET A 119 -5.77 -6.36 24.63
N VAL A 120 -4.95 -7.40 24.55
CA VAL A 120 -5.20 -8.68 25.24
C VAL A 120 -5.16 -8.49 26.76
N THR A 121 -4.14 -7.80 27.29
CA THR A 121 -4.02 -7.50 28.73
C THR A 121 -5.20 -6.67 29.23
N ALA A 122 -5.69 -5.72 28.43
CA ALA A 122 -6.86 -4.91 28.76
C ALA A 122 -8.21 -5.65 28.60
N GLY A 123 -8.20 -6.89 28.11
CA GLY A 123 -9.41 -7.71 27.90
C GLY A 123 -10.30 -7.16 26.78
N LEU A 124 -9.74 -6.58 25.73
CA LEU A 124 -10.45 -6.00 24.59
C LEU A 124 -10.66 -6.98 23.44
N VAL A 125 -9.85 -8.02 23.35
CA VAL A 125 -9.83 -9.03 22.29
C VAL A 125 -10.31 -10.38 22.82
N TYR A 126 -11.00 -11.13 22.00
CA TYR A 126 -11.47 -12.48 22.28
C TYR A 126 -10.41 -13.51 21.87
N ASP A 127 -10.22 -14.57 22.65
CA ASP A 127 -9.41 -15.73 22.26
C ASP A 127 -10.19 -16.59 21.25
N MET A 128 -9.73 -16.60 20.01
CA MET A 128 -10.38 -17.29 18.90
C MET A 128 -10.00 -18.76 18.77
N THR A 129 -9.15 -19.30 19.64
CA THR A 129 -8.55 -20.65 19.51
C THR A 129 -9.61 -21.73 19.24
N ASP A 130 -10.68 -21.75 20.03
CA ASP A 130 -11.75 -22.74 19.87
C ASP A 130 -12.66 -22.41 18.67
N LEU A 131 -12.82 -21.12 18.31
CA LEU A 131 -13.73 -20.66 17.27
C LEU A 131 -13.24 -21.04 15.87
N ILE A 132 -11.94 -20.95 15.62
CA ILE A 132 -11.35 -21.17 14.29
C ILE A 132 -10.92 -22.61 14.03
N THR A 133 -11.14 -23.54 14.95
CA THR A 133 -10.73 -24.94 14.80
C THR A 133 -11.27 -25.59 13.53
N ASN A 134 -12.46 -25.20 13.09
CA ASN A 134 -13.12 -25.73 11.89
C ASN A 134 -13.20 -24.69 10.75
N CYS A 135 -12.34 -23.69 10.77
CA CYS A 135 -12.26 -22.64 9.75
C CYS A 135 -11.26 -23.06 8.66
N ASP A 136 -11.76 -23.72 7.62
CA ASP A 136 -10.91 -24.36 6.60
C ASP A 136 -10.02 -23.35 5.86
N ASN A 137 -10.51 -22.13 5.61
CA ASN A 137 -9.75 -21.10 4.88
C ASN A 137 -8.64 -20.52 5.77
N LEU A 138 -8.93 -20.22 7.03
CA LEU A 138 -7.93 -19.72 8.00
C LEU A 138 -6.86 -20.76 8.30
N ASN A 139 -7.22 -22.06 8.31
CA ASN A 139 -6.26 -23.12 8.54
C ASN A 139 -5.15 -23.19 7.49
N ASN A 140 -5.39 -22.70 6.27
CA ASN A 140 -4.37 -22.57 5.23
C ASN A 140 -3.26 -21.58 5.61
N TYR A 141 -3.52 -20.68 6.56
CA TYR A 141 -2.60 -19.63 7.02
C TYR A 141 -2.24 -19.78 8.51
N SER A 142 -2.27 -21.00 9.03
CA SER A 142 -2.06 -21.30 10.47
C SER A 142 -0.74 -20.75 11.01
N ASP A 143 0.34 -20.81 10.24
CA ASP A 143 1.65 -20.29 10.66
C ASP A 143 1.65 -18.76 10.78
N ALA A 144 1.05 -18.06 9.82
CA ALA A 144 0.89 -16.61 9.87
C ALA A 144 0.04 -16.17 11.08
N ILE A 145 -1.06 -16.88 11.34
CA ILE A 145 -1.96 -16.61 12.48
C ILE A 145 -1.22 -16.84 13.80
N LYS A 146 -0.43 -17.92 13.89
CA LYS A 146 0.38 -18.23 15.07
C LYS A 146 1.42 -17.15 15.35
N GLU A 147 2.17 -16.73 14.34
CA GLU A 147 3.18 -15.66 14.47
C GLU A 147 2.55 -14.32 14.86
N CYS A 148 1.42 -13.95 14.23
CA CYS A 148 0.67 -12.76 14.61
C CYS A 148 0.19 -12.82 16.06
N SER A 149 -0.39 -13.95 16.46
CA SER A 149 -0.92 -14.15 17.80
C SER A 149 0.18 -14.18 18.87
N ALA A 150 1.40 -14.59 18.53
CA ALA A 150 2.56 -14.58 19.43
C ALA A 150 2.91 -13.16 19.93
N LEU A 151 2.54 -12.12 19.19
CA LEU A 151 2.70 -10.71 19.59
C LEU A 151 1.88 -10.36 20.84
N ALA A 152 0.89 -11.18 21.23
CA ALA A 152 0.14 -11.02 22.47
C ALA A 152 0.98 -11.30 23.72
N GLY A 153 2.09 -12.05 23.59
CA GLY A 153 2.93 -12.44 24.71
C GLY A 153 2.29 -13.48 25.66
N THR A 154 1.20 -14.11 25.23
CA THR A 154 0.47 -15.15 25.97
C THR A 154 -0.12 -16.18 25.01
N ASP A 155 -0.37 -17.41 25.49
CA ASP A 155 -0.99 -18.46 24.70
C ASP A 155 -2.39 -18.06 24.22
N GLY A 156 -2.80 -18.54 23.04
CA GLY A 156 -4.10 -18.31 22.43
C GLY A 156 -4.00 -17.83 20.99
N THR A 157 -5.15 -17.71 20.32
CA THR A 157 -5.27 -17.14 18.98
C THR A 157 -6.00 -15.80 19.08
N TRP A 158 -5.27 -14.72 18.87
CA TRP A 158 -5.73 -13.36 19.19
C TRP A 158 -5.97 -12.48 17.98
N ALA A 159 -5.27 -12.75 16.86
CA ALA A 159 -5.32 -11.93 15.67
C ALA A 159 -4.99 -12.74 14.41
N VAL A 160 -5.55 -12.33 13.27
CA VAL A 160 -5.24 -12.86 11.94
C VAL A 160 -4.59 -11.73 11.13
N PRO A 161 -3.38 -11.93 10.56
CA PRO A 161 -2.69 -10.89 9.79
C PRO A 161 -3.31 -10.72 8.41
N SER A 162 -3.26 -9.49 7.86
CA SER A 162 -3.66 -9.21 6.48
C SER A 162 -2.56 -9.58 5.47
N CYS A 163 -2.89 -9.51 4.19
CA CYS A 163 -1.95 -9.67 3.08
C CYS A 163 -1.08 -10.94 3.18
N VAL A 164 -1.63 -12.03 3.74
CA VAL A 164 -0.96 -13.33 3.70
C VAL A 164 -0.81 -13.80 2.26
N SER A 165 0.19 -14.61 1.95
CA SER A 165 0.42 -15.06 0.58
C SER A 165 0.94 -16.47 0.50
N ASN A 166 0.51 -17.17 -0.56
CA ASN A 166 1.08 -18.44 -0.98
C ASN A 166 2.19 -18.26 -2.04
N ASN A 167 2.40 -17.03 -2.51
CA ASN A 167 3.45 -16.71 -3.47
C ASN A 167 4.83 -16.71 -2.80
N SER A 168 5.87 -16.92 -3.60
CA SER A 168 7.25 -16.80 -3.12
C SER A 168 7.53 -15.38 -2.61
N PRO A 169 8.25 -15.23 -1.47
CA PRO A 169 8.68 -13.91 -1.01
C PRO A 169 9.70 -13.24 -1.95
N THR A 170 10.20 -13.96 -2.95
CA THR A 170 11.11 -13.44 -3.98
C THR A 170 10.40 -13.07 -5.28
N ASP A 171 9.08 -13.23 -5.36
CA ASP A 171 8.29 -12.82 -6.51
C ASP A 171 7.68 -11.44 -6.26
N PRO A 172 7.69 -10.52 -7.27
CA PRO A 172 7.04 -9.21 -7.13
C PRO A 172 5.56 -9.33 -6.77
N CYS A 173 5.08 -8.45 -5.89
CA CYS A 173 3.67 -8.40 -5.52
C CYS A 173 2.90 -7.24 -6.19
N GLU A 174 3.53 -6.48 -7.07
CA GLU A 174 2.89 -5.44 -7.86
C GLU A 174 2.28 -6.01 -9.15
N ALA A 175 1.18 -5.41 -9.60
CA ALA A 175 0.46 -5.89 -10.78
C ALA A 175 0.96 -5.29 -12.10
N SER A 176 1.44 -4.06 -12.10
CA SER A 176 1.76 -3.30 -13.33
C SER A 176 3.22 -2.85 -13.38
N ASP A 177 3.61 -1.99 -12.45
CA ASP A 177 4.93 -1.36 -12.43
C ASP A 177 5.65 -1.71 -11.13
N PRO A 178 6.99 -1.75 -11.12
CA PRO A 178 7.75 -1.80 -9.88
C PRO A 178 7.41 -0.61 -8.97
N THR A 179 7.53 -0.76 -7.66
CA THR A 179 7.31 0.34 -6.70
C THR A 179 8.23 1.52 -6.99
N ASN A 180 9.51 1.26 -7.25
CA ASN A 180 10.49 2.24 -7.69
C ASN A 180 11.15 1.75 -8.98
N ALA A 181 11.22 2.62 -9.98
CA ALA A 181 11.93 2.37 -11.23
C ALA A 181 12.20 3.70 -11.96
N PRO A 182 13.19 3.77 -12.86
CA PRO A 182 13.32 4.90 -13.76
C PRO A 182 12.09 5.00 -14.65
N SER A 183 11.21 5.97 -14.39
CA SER A 183 10.02 6.20 -15.21
C SER A 183 10.13 7.54 -15.92
N LEU A 184 10.07 7.50 -17.26
CA LEU A 184 10.28 8.66 -18.12
C LEU A 184 8.98 9.05 -18.84
N ARG A 185 8.84 10.34 -19.20
CA ARG A 185 7.93 10.77 -20.27
C ARG A 185 8.35 10.05 -21.55
N TRP A 186 7.71 8.92 -21.78
CA TRP A 186 8.07 7.96 -22.82
C TRP A 186 7.99 8.56 -24.22
N ASP A 187 6.96 9.36 -24.45
CA ASP A 187 6.79 10.13 -25.69
C ASP A 187 7.97 11.05 -25.97
N VAL A 188 8.45 11.78 -24.96
CA VAL A 188 9.60 12.69 -25.11
C VAL A 188 10.91 11.89 -25.26
N TYR A 189 11.04 10.76 -24.58
CA TYR A 189 12.17 9.85 -24.74
C TYR A 189 12.22 9.26 -26.16
N GLY A 190 11.04 8.92 -26.72
CA GLY A 190 10.89 8.49 -28.12
C GLY A 190 11.26 9.56 -29.13
N GLU A 191 10.89 10.83 -28.90
CA GLU A 191 11.24 11.94 -29.77
C GLU A 191 12.75 12.12 -29.95
N ILE A 192 13.55 11.77 -28.95
CA ILE A 192 15.01 11.81 -29.01
C ILE A 192 15.64 10.49 -29.48
N GLY A 193 14.82 9.48 -29.84
CA GLY A 193 15.24 8.20 -30.44
C GLY A 193 15.67 7.15 -29.47
N TYR A 194 15.18 7.14 -28.23
CA TYR A 194 15.45 6.14 -27.18
C TYR A 194 16.95 5.90 -26.95
N PRO A 195 17.76 6.91 -26.65
CA PRO A 195 19.20 6.73 -26.45
C PRO A 195 19.47 5.77 -25.29
N GLU A 196 20.35 4.81 -25.54
CA GLU A 196 20.75 3.82 -24.54
C GLU A 196 21.36 4.48 -23.30
N MET A 197 20.97 4.02 -22.11
CA MET A 197 21.52 4.44 -20.82
C MET A 197 22.19 3.26 -20.15
N ASN A 198 23.48 3.37 -19.87
CA ASN A 198 24.25 2.32 -19.22
C ASN A 198 24.39 2.56 -17.71
N THR A 199 24.45 3.84 -17.33
CA THR A 199 24.66 4.27 -15.93
C THR A 199 23.62 5.31 -15.52
N MET A 200 23.45 5.49 -14.22
CA MET A 200 22.63 6.56 -13.64
C MET A 200 23.04 7.93 -14.19
N GLU A 201 24.34 8.16 -14.39
CA GLU A 201 24.88 9.42 -14.86
C GLU A 201 24.49 9.71 -16.34
N ASP A 202 24.29 8.65 -17.17
CA ASP A 202 23.79 8.81 -18.55
C ASP A 202 22.39 9.46 -18.58
N LEU A 203 21.58 9.24 -17.54
CA LEU A 203 20.26 9.87 -17.41
C LEU A 203 20.33 11.40 -17.40
N LEU A 204 21.43 12.00 -16.94
CA LEU A 204 21.61 13.46 -16.96
C LEU A 204 21.71 14.00 -18.40
N GLU A 205 22.50 13.34 -19.25
CA GLU A 205 22.65 13.76 -20.65
C GLU A 205 21.39 13.47 -21.48
N VAL A 206 20.70 12.35 -21.20
CA VAL A 206 19.40 12.03 -21.79
C VAL A 206 18.36 13.06 -21.34
N GLY A 207 18.30 13.37 -20.05
CA GLY A 207 17.39 14.36 -19.50
C GLY A 207 17.57 15.76 -20.10
N LYS A 208 18.81 16.16 -20.40
CA LYS A 208 19.09 17.41 -21.10
C LYS A 208 18.55 17.41 -22.53
N GLN A 209 18.62 16.30 -23.23
CA GLN A 209 18.04 16.15 -24.55
C GLN A 209 16.51 16.19 -24.50
N MET A 210 15.91 15.47 -23.53
CA MET A 210 14.46 15.46 -23.31
C MET A 210 13.92 16.85 -22.96
N GLN A 211 14.55 17.56 -22.02
CA GLN A 211 14.14 18.93 -21.64
C GLN A 211 14.27 19.92 -22.81
N LYS A 212 15.18 19.66 -23.73
CA LYS A 212 15.33 20.47 -24.97
C LYS A 212 14.27 20.09 -26.00
N ALA A 213 13.86 18.83 -26.11
CA ALA A 213 12.83 18.37 -27.04
C ALA A 213 11.45 18.88 -26.61
N ASP A 214 11.15 18.78 -25.30
CA ASP A 214 9.89 19.25 -24.70
C ASP A 214 10.18 20.35 -23.65
N PRO A 215 10.43 21.60 -24.09
CA PRO A 215 10.86 22.67 -23.18
C PRO A 215 9.72 23.29 -22.36
N THR A 216 8.46 22.97 -22.68
CA THR A 216 7.29 23.57 -22.05
C THR A 216 6.19 22.55 -21.84
N SER A 217 5.59 22.58 -20.65
CA SER A 217 4.44 21.76 -20.27
C SER A 217 3.16 22.08 -21.06
N ASP A 218 2.11 21.32 -20.82
CA ASP A 218 0.79 21.50 -21.43
C ASP A 218 0.20 22.91 -21.17
N SER A 219 0.50 23.52 -20.02
CA SER A 219 0.11 24.92 -19.72
C SER A 219 1.12 25.98 -20.22
N GLY A 220 2.22 25.57 -20.85
CA GLY A 220 3.28 26.47 -21.37
C GLY A 220 4.29 26.91 -20.32
N LYS A 221 4.38 26.23 -19.16
CA LYS A 221 5.43 26.46 -18.17
C LYS A 221 6.68 25.68 -18.55
N GLN A 222 7.83 26.08 -18.00
CA GLN A 222 9.10 25.39 -18.21
C GLN A 222 9.02 23.96 -17.70
N THR A 223 9.57 23.01 -18.47
CA THR A 223 9.76 21.62 -18.04
C THR A 223 11.11 21.43 -17.36
N TYR A 224 11.16 20.48 -16.47
CA TYR A 224 12.38 20.03 -15.79
C TYR A 224 12.49 18.51 -15.87
N MET A 225 13.71 18.00 -15.96
CA MET A 225 13.93 16.56 -15.87
C MET A 225 13.53 16.04 -14.49
N PHE A 226 13.99 16.73 -13.45
CA PHE A 226 13.76 16.34 -12.06
C PHE A 226 13.03 17.42 -11.27
N SER A 227 12.12 17.00 -10.41
CA SER A 227 11.49 17.85 -9.41
C SER A 227 11.31 17.03 -8.13
N TRP A 228 11.86 17.53 -7.03
CA TRP A 228 11.89 16.82 -5.74
C TRP A 228 11.06 17.54 -4.70
N PHE A 229 10.83 16.89 -3.54
CA PHE A 229 10.04 17.43 -2.43
C PHE A 229 10.51 16.86 -1.09
N LYS A 230 10.13 17.49 0.01
CA LYS A 230 10.65 17.22 1.36
C LYS A 230 9.72 16.41 2.27
N ASP A 231 8.43 16.32 1.96
CA ASP A 231 7.42 15.82 2.91
C ASP A 231 7.70 14.40 3.40
N TRP A 232 8.44 13.62 2.64
CA TRP A 232 8.78 12.24 2.98
C TRP A 232 10.22 12.06 3.42
N ASP A 233 10.94 13.14 3.66
CA ASP A 233 12.28 13.04 4.24
C ASP A 233 12.18 12.43 5.63
N GLY A 234 12.98 11.39 5.86
CA GLY A 234 13.07 10.65 7.11
C GLY A 234 14.39 10.95 7.82
N ASP A 235 15.17 9.91 8.05
CA ASP A 235 16.53 10.04 8.62
C ASP A 235 17.52 10.68 7.63
N CYS A 236 17.16 10.72 6.36
CA CYS A 236 17.87 11.35 5.24
C CYS A 236 16.86 11.75 4.14
N LEU A 237 17.34 12.21 2.99
CA LEU A 237 16.48 12.59 1.88
C LEU A 237 15.86 11.36 1.21
N GLN A 238 14.53 11.31 1.17
CA GLN A 238 13.80 10.20 0.54
C GLN A 238 14.11 10.07 -0.96
N ASN A 239 14.26 11.18 -1.68
CA ASN A 239 14.60 11.13 -3.11
C ASN A 239 16.01 10.55 -3.35
N ALA A 240 16.99 10.91 -2.52
CA ALA A 240 18.34 10.32 -2.60
C ALA A 240 18.32 8.83 -2.25
N MET A 241 17.54 8.44 -1.22
CA MET A 241 17.37 7.02 -0.87
C MET A 241 16.71 6.21 -1.98
N GLY A 242 15.75 6.78 -2.69
CA GLY A 242 15.18 6.13 -3.86
C GLY A 242 16.20 5.88 -4.97
N ILE A 243 17.10 6.84 -5.21
CA ILE A 243 18.23 6.66 -6.14
C ILE A 243 19.17 5.55 -5.65
N CYS A 244 19.52 5.52 -4.36
CA CYS A 244 20.30 4.42 -3.78
C CYS A 244 19.63 3.06 -4.01
N GLY A 245 18.29 3.00 -3.85
CA GLY A 245 17.52 1.79 -4.08
C GLY A 245 17.71 1.24 -5.50
N LEU A 246 17.59 2.09 -6.51
CA LEU A 246 17.80 1.70 -7.91
C LEU A 246 19.24 1.25 -8.20
N ASN A 247 20.21 1.64 -7.37
CA ASN A 247 21.59 1.16 -7.42
C ASN A 247 21.85 -0.05 -6.50
N GLY A 248 20.80 -0.65 -5.94
CA GLY A 248 20.86 -1.86 -5.14
C GLY A 248 21.20 -1.64 -3.66
N TYR A 249 20.96 -0.44 -3.10
CA TYR A 249 21.19 -0.13 -1.70
C TYR A 249 19.93 0.42 -1.01
N ARG A 250 19.71 0.04 0.23
CA ARG A 250 18.60 0.58 1.04
C ARG A 250 19.02 0.87 2.49
N ALA A 251 18.38 1.84 3.12
CA ALA A 251 18.44 2.01 4.54
C ALA A 251 17.34 1.17 5.20
N ILE A 252 17.73 0.15 5.95
CA ILE A 252 16.82 -0.70 6.73
C ILE A 252 16.61 -0.10 8.12
N SER A 253 17.69 0.39 8.73
CA SER A 253 17.67 1.02 10.04
C SER A 253 18.51 2.28 10.01
N GLY A 254 17.88 3.42 10.26
CA GLY A 254 18.49 4.73 10.50
C GLY A 254 19.58 5.12 9.50
N PHE A 255 20.83 5.10 9.96
CA PHE A 255 22.00 5.59 9.22
C PHE A 255 22.85 4.49 8.56
N ALA A 256 22.43 3.24 8.63
CA ALA A 256 23.09 2.13 7.96
C ALA A 256 22.45 1.90 6.59
N LEU A 257 23.23 2.06 5.53
CA LEU A 257 22.87 1.80 4.15
C LEU A 257 23.43 0.45 3.73
N ALA A 258 22.57 -0.50 3.38
CA ALA A 258 23.01 -1.84 3.04
C ALA A 258 22.72 -2.17 1.57
N LYS A 259 23.65 -2.89 0.94
CA LYS A 259 23.38 -3.53 -0.33
C LYS A 259 22.30 -4.60 -0.17
N GLU A 260 21.46 -4.78 -1.17
CA GLU A 260 20.28 -5.66 -1.10
C GLU A 260 20.60 -7.13 -0.80
N ASP A 261 21.83 -7.56 -1.07
CA ASP A 261 22.34 -8.90 -0.70
C ASP A 261 22.95 -8.99 0.71
N GLY A 262 22.90 -7.89 1.48
CA GLY A 262 23.44 -7.81 2.84
C GLY A 262 24.97 -7.80 2.95
N THR A 263 25.70 -7.77 1.83
CA THR A 263 27.18 -7.95 1.82
C THR A 263 27.95 -6.67 2.07
N ASP A 264 27.37 -5.51 1.83
CA ASP A 264 28.02 -4.21 2.00
C ASP A 264 27.13 -3.30 2.82
N ILE A 265 27.55 -2.98 4.04
CA ILE A 265 26.85 -2.07 4.94
C ILE A 265 27.69 -0.81 5.13
N GLN A 266 27.20 0.30 4.61
CA GLN A 266 27.86 1.61 4.59
C GLN A 266 27.23 2.54 5.61
N SER A 267 28.03 3.49 6.13
CA SER A 267 27.52 4.64 6.84
C SER A 267 26.99 5.68 5.84
N LEU A 268 25.82 6.27 6.09
CA LEU A 268 25.23 7.26 5.18
C LEU A 268 26.17 8.43 4.90
N ILE A 269 26.95 8.87 5.89
CA ILE A 269 27.79 10.10 5.77
C ILE A 269 29.20 9.83 5.26
N ASP A 270 29.58 8.57 5.00
CA ASP A 270 30.91 8.26 4.45
C ASP A 270 31.03 8.80 3.02
N SER A 271 32.19 9.38 2.70
CA SER A 271 32.40 10.10 1.44
C SER A 271 32.27 9.22 0.19
N ASP A 272 32.40 7.91 0.33
CA ASP A 272 32.28 6.90 -0.71
C ASP A 272 30.97 6.09 -0.62
N SER A 273 30.05 6.51 0.26
CA SER A 273 28.75 5.84 0.37
C SER A 273 27.88 6.10 -0.87
N GLU A 274 26.98 5.14 -1.15
CA GLU A 274 26.00 5.29 -2.23
C GLU A 274 25.06 6.48 -2.01
N TYR A 275 24.81 6.85 -0.75
CA TYR A 275 24.03 8.05 -0.42
C TYR A 275 24.72 9.33 -0.87
N ILE A 276 26.02 9.45 -0.64
CA ILE A 276 26.80 10.62 -1.10
C ILE A 276 26.90 10.64 -2.63
N ARG A 277 27.02 9.46 -3.29
CA ARG A 277 26.92 9.35 -4.75
C ARG A 277 25.56 9.85 -5.27
N ALA A 278 24.46 9.47 -4.62
CA ALA A 278 23.12 9.95 -4.97
C ALA A 278 22.99 11.48 -4.79
N LEU A 279 23.54 12.05 -3.72
CA LEU A 279 23.56 13.50 -3.54
C LEU A 279 24.43 14.22 -4.59
N LYS A 280 25.52 13.60 -5.03
CA LYS A 280 26.35 14.14 -6.11
C LYS A 280 25.61 14.13 -7.43
N PHE A 281 24.86 13.07 -7.74
CA PHE A 281 23.97 13.02 -8.90
C PHE A 281 22.92 14.14 -8.88
N MET A 282 22.29 14.38 -7.72
CA MET A 282 21.30 15.46 -7.55
C MET A 282 21.96 16.84 -7.76
N TYR A 283 23.16 17.02 -7.25
CA TYR A 283 23.96 18.24 -7.46
C TYR A 283 24.31 18.42 -8.94
N ASP A 284 24.82 17.40 -9.62
CA ASP A 284 25.18 17.46 -11.04
C ASP A 284 23.96 17.77 -11.91
N ALA A 285 22.81 17.16 -11.61
CA ALA A 285 21.54 17.49 -12.26
C ALA A 285 21.18 18.97 -12.10
N ASN A 286 21.37 19.52 -10.90
CA ASN A 286 21.12 20.94 -10.64
C ASN A 286 22.11 21.85 -11.39
N GLN A 287 23.42 21.51 -11.43
CA GLN A 287 24.42 22.25 -12.20
C GLN A 287 24.11 22.29 -13.70
N MET A 288 23.49 21.23 -14.23
CA MET A 288 23.07 21.13 -15.63
C MET A 288 21.76 21.88 -15.92
N GLY A 289 21.08 22.43 -14.91
CA GLY A 289 19.79 23.12 -15.03
C GLY A 289 18.61 22.18 -15.29
N LEU A 290 18.72 20.93 -14.87
CA LEU A 290 17.71 19.88 -15.04
C LEU A 290 16.70 19.83 -13.89
N VAL A 291 16.98 20.52 -12.79
CA VAL A 291 16.20 20.45 -11.55
C VAL A 291 15.26 21.65 -11.43
N ASP A 292 14.04 21.37 -11.06
CA ASP A 292 13.05 22.36 -10.67
C ASP A 292 13.55 23.16 -9.44
N PRO A 293 13.72 24.49 -9.57
CA PRO A 293 14.22 25.30 -8.46
C PRO A 293 13.28 25.38 -7.25
N GLU A 294 12.00 25.03 -7.41
CA GLU A 294 11.03 24.97 -6.31
C GLU A 294 11.16 23.68 -5.47
N SER A 295 12.00 22.71 -5.86
CA SER A 295 12.18 21.43 -5.18
C SER A 295 12.50 21.57 -3.67
N THR A 296 13.16 22.64 -3.26
CA THR A 296 13.47 22.88 -1.83
C THR A 296 12.31 23.44 -1.01
N THR A 297 11.24 23.87 -1.63
CA THR A 297 10.12 24.59 -0.99
C THR A 297 8.74 24.00 -1.26
N GLN A 298 8.63 23.14 -2.25
CA GLN A 298 7.36 22.49 -2.61
C GLN A 298 7.07 21.28 -1.73
N ASN A 299 5.80 20.94 -1.65
CA ASN A 299 5.27 19.73 -1.04
C ASN A 299 4.77 18.74 -2.11
N PHE A 300 4.32 17.56 -1.65
CA PHE A 300 3.78 16.51 -2.52
C PHE A 300 2.62 16.99 -3.41
N ASP A 301 1.66 17.75 -2.87
CA ASP A 301 0.50 18.23 -3.64
C ASP A 301 0.92 19.17 -4.78
N THR A 302 1.91 20.03 -4.51
CA THR A 302 2.48 20.92 -5.53
C THR A 302 3.19 20.13 -6.63
N LEU A 303 3.99 19.14 -6.25
CA LEU A 303 4.67 18.26 -7.20
C LEU A 303 3.66 17.46 -8.04
N SER A 304 2.62 16.90 -7.43
CA SER A 304 1.56 16.16 -8.14
C SER A 304 0.89 17.03 -9.21
N THR A 305 0.63 18.30 -8.89
CA THR A 305 0.10 19.27 -9.87
C THR A 305 1.07 19.50 -11.04
N LYS A 306 2.40 19.49 -10.80
CA LYS A 306 3.40 19.62 -11.85
C LYS A 306 3.46 18.39 -12.76
N TYR A 307 3.31 17.19 -12.18
CA TYR A 307 3.15 15.98 -13.01
C TYR A 307 1.90 16.06 -13.87
N GLN A 308 0.75 16.44 -13.31
CA GLN A 308 -0.51 16.60 -14.09
C GLN A 308 -0.37 17.57 -15.26
N ASP A 309 0.42 18.62 -15.13
CA ASP A 309 0.69 19.64 -16.16
C ASP A 309 1.84 19.25 -17.11
N GLY A 310 2.49 18.10 -16.92
CA GLY A 310 3.61 17.66 -17.75
C GLY A 310 4.90 18.49 -17.56
N GLN A 311 5.08 19.17 -16.42
CA GLN A 311 6.29 19.96 -16.14
C GLN A 311 7.50 19.11 -15.76
N VAL A 312 7.31 17.83 -15.41
CA VAL A 312 8.37 16.92 -14.95
C VAL A 312 8.50 15.77 -15.93
N LEU A 313 9.72 15.41 -16.31
CA LEU A 313 9.99 14.40 -17.34
C LEU A 313 10.47 13.05 -16.79
N TYR A 314 10.82 12.98 -15.51
CA TYR A 314 11.27 11.78 -14.80
C TYR A 314 10.47 11.58 -13.52
N SER A 315 10.16 10.33 -13.20
CA SER A 315 9.61 9.94 -11.92
C SER A 315 10.38 8.74 -11.36
N LEU A 316 10.80 8.83 -10.10
CA LEU A 316 11.40 7.72 -9.36
C LEU A 316 10.35 6.66 -9.00
N TRP A 317 9.12 7.10 -8.80
CA TRP A 317 7.96 6.26 -8.50
C TRP A 317 7.05 6.21 -9.73
N PRO A 318 7.02 5.09 -10.49
CA PRO A 318 6.16 4.95 -11.66
C PRO A 318 4.71 5.35 -11.39
N TRP A 319 4.16 4.92 -10.25
CA TRP A 319 2.79 5.26 -9.85
C TRP A 319 2.53 6.76 -9.70
N MET A 320 3.56 7.56 -9.37
CA MET A 320 3.43 9.01 -9.25
C MET A 320 3.41 9.66 -10.64
N GLY A 321 4.40 9.41 -11.48
CA GLY A 321 4.45 9.97 -12.85
C GLY A 321 3.23 9.55 -13.66
N ALA A 322 3.01 8.25 -13.79
CA ALA A 322 1.89 7.69 -14.54
C ALA A 322 0.53 8.03 -13.89
N GLY A 323 0.41 7.93 -12.58
CA GLY A 323 -0.86 8.16 -11.88
C GLY A 323 -1.41 9.58 -12.03
N TYR A 324 -0.57 10.56 -12.27
CA TYR A 324 -1.00 11.95 -12.46
C TYR A 324 -1.03 12.38 -13.93
N TYR A 325 -0.16 11.86 -14.79
CA TYR A 325 -0.07 12.31 -16.18
C TYR A 325 -0.72 11.36 -17.21
N ASN A 326 -0.74 10.04 -16.96
CA ASN A 326 -1.25 9.05 -17.91
C ASN A 326 -2.80 9.02 -17.93
N THR A 327 -3.41 10.15 -18.24
CA THR A 327 -4.86 10.21 -18.48
C THR A 327 -5.22 9.44 -19.76
N SER A 328 -6.49 9.01 -19.88
CA SER A 328 -6.97 8.36 -21.12
C SER A 328 -6.72 9.20 -22.37
N ASP A 329 -6.88 10.53 -22.24
CA ASP A 329 -6.61 11.46 -23.35
C ASP A 329 -5.12 11.47 -23.73
N ASN A 330 -4.21 11.49 -22.77
CA ASN A 330 -2.77 11.49 -23.02
C ASN A 330 -2.30 10.15 -23.59
N THR A 331 -2.66 9.04 -22.94
CA THR A 331 -2.20 7.70 -23.36
C THR A 331 -2.73 7.26 -24.72
N SER A 332 -3.94 7.69 -25.09
CA SER A 332 -4.49 7.46 -26.43
C SER A 332 -3.75 8.23 -27.53
N GLN A 333 -3.05 9.30 -27.17
CA GLN A 333 -2.18 10.07 -28.06
C GLN A 333 -0.72 9.64 -27.99
N GLY A 334 -0.41 8.56 -27.25
CA GLY A 334 0.94 8.05 -27.05
C GLY A 334 1.76 8.86 -26.05
N LYS A 335 1.14 9.77 -25.28
CA LYS A 335 1.81 10.58 -24.27
C LYS A 335 1.72 9.93 -22.89
N GLY A 336 2.81 9.94 -22.15
CA GLY A 336 2.79 9.43 -20.79
C GLY A 336 4.13 8.96 -20.24
N PHE A 337 4.08 8.49 -19.01
CA PHE A 337 5.21 7.87 -18.32
C PHE A 337 5.19 6.36 -18.53
N MET A 338 6.36 5.80 -18.86
CA MET A 338 6.62 4.36 -18.84
C MET A 338 7.98 4.10 -18.20
N THR A 339 8.15 2.90 -17.64
CA THR A 339 9.42 2.46 -17.08
C THR A 339 10.44 2.25 -18.18
N ALA A 340 11.63 2.85 -18.01
CA ALA A 340 12.76 2.77 -18.93
C ALA A 340 13.89 1.93 -18.35
N GLU A 341 14.70 1.33 -19.22
CA GLU A 341 15.89 0.59 -18.85
C GLU A 341 17.08 1.53 -18.62
N ILE A 342 17.80 1.36 -17.51
CA ILE A 342 19.14 1.88 -17.27
C ILE A 342 19.97 0.71 -16.77
N LYS A 343 20.96 0.23 -17.53
CA LYS A 343 21.57 -1.11 -17.37
C LYS A 343 22.21 -1.39 -16.03
N ASP A 344 22.76 -0.40 -15.34
CA ASP A 344 23.34 -0.57 -14.00
C ASP A 344 22.37 -0.29 -12.84
N MET A 345 21.12 0.07 -13.16
CA MET A 345 20.06 0.28 -12.18
C MET A 345 19.04 -0.86 -12.25
N LYS A 346 18.44 -1.18 -11.12
CA LYS A 346 17.36 -2.17 -11.04
C LYS A 346 16.12 -1.55 -10.43
N GLY A 347 14.96 -1.92 -10.93
CA GLY A 347 13.69 -1.58 -10.29
C GLY A 347 13.58 -2.24 -8.91
N ILE A 348 12.80 -1.65 -8.03
CA ILE A 348 12.50 -2.20 -6.71
C ILE A 348 11.03 -2.60 -6.66
N SER A 349 10.81 -3.85 -6.31
CA SER A 349 9.49 -4.41 -6.00
C SER A 349 9.49 -5.00 -4.60
N TYR A 350 8.31 -5.07 -3.99
CA TYR A 350 8.15 -5.81 -2.74
C TYR A 350 7.76 -7.25 -3.04
N GLY A 351 8.30 -8.16 -2.23
CA GLY A 351 7.92 -9.56 -2.24
C GLY A 351 6.69 -9.82 -1.37
N SER A 352 5.98 -10.89 -1.68
CA SER A 352 4.89 -11.38 -0.85
C SER A 352 5.41 -11.88 0.50
N SER A 353 4.57 -11.88 1.53
CA SER A 353 4.89 -12.45 2.83
C SER A 353 3.96 -13.61 3.15
N THR A 354 4.53 -14.80 3.37
CA THR A 354 3.76 -15.97 3.84
C THR A 354 3.19 -15.75 5.24
N LEU A 355 3.79 -14.85 6.02
CA LEU A 355 3.34 -14.50 7.37
C LEU A 355 2.41 -13.28 7.39
N GLY A 356 2.14 -12.67 6.22
CA GLY A 356 1.28 -11.51 6.09
C GLY A 356 1.85 -10.23 6.70
N VAL A 357 0.96 -9.27 6.98
CA VAL A 357 1.28 -7.95 7.51
C VAL A 357 0.57 -7.75 8.83
N MET A 358 1.34 -7.44 9.88
CA MET A 358 0.84 -7.28 11.26
C MET A 358 0.24 -5.88 11.52
N THR A 359 0.59 -4.89 10.69
CA THR A 359 0.12 -3.51 10.86
C THR A 359 -1.36 -3.31 10.53
N ASN A 360 -2.03 -4.29 9.97
CA ASN A 360 -3.46 -4.28 9.67
C ASN A 360 -4.06 -5.68 9.91
N SER A 361 -4.15 -6.09 11.17
CA SER A 361 -4.67 -7.41 11.56
C SER A 361 -6.13 -7.35 11.96
N ILE A 362 -6.87 -8.45 11.74
CA ILE A 362 -8.28 -8.59 12.13
C ILE A 362 -8.41 -9.44 13.38
N MET A 363 -9.30 -9.04 14.29
CA MET A 363 -9.52 -9.64 15.60
C MET A 363 -11.02 -9.65 15.93
N ILE A 364 -11.43 -10.53 16.82
CA ILE A 364 -12.78 -10.50 17.42
C ILE A 364 -12.72 -9.71 18.72
N GLY A 365 -13.63 -8.76 18.89
CA GLY A 365 -13.73 -8.00 20.14
C GLY A 365 -14.26 -8.85 21.29
N SER A 366 -13.75 -8.61 22.52
CA SER A 366 -14.16 -9.37 23.71
C SER A 366 -15.63 -9.24 24.09
N LYS A 367 -16.34 -8.26 23.51
CA LYS A 367 -17.78 -8.01 23.70
C LYS A 367 -18.62 -8.32 22.45
N ALA A 368 -18.04 -9.06 21.49
CA ALA A 368 -18.76 -9.47 20.30
C ALA A 368 -20.08 -10.17 20.65
N GLN A 369 -21.16 -9.79 19.98
CA GLN A 369 -22.51 -10.31 20.24
C GLN A 369 -22.61 -11.81 19.91
N ASP A 370 -21.91 -12.23 18.85
CA ASP A 370 -21.87 -13.60 18.35
C ASP A 370 -20.45 -13.92 17.87
N PRO A 371 -19.54 -14.33 18.79
CA PRO A 371 -18.13 -14.57 18.42
C PRO A 371 -17.94 -15.64 17.33
N GLN A 372 -18.79 -16.68 17.30
CA GLN A 372 -18.68 -17.71 16.25
C GLN A 372 -19.04 -17.16 14.88
N ARG A 373 -20.09 -16.35 14.77
CA ARG A 373 -20.44 -15.67 13.51
C ARG A 373 -19.34 -14.73 13.03
N MET A 374 -18.64 -14.07 13.98
CA MET A 374 -17.48 -13.23 13.62
C MET A 374 -16.34 -14.09 13.09
N ALA A 375 -16.06 -15.25 13.70
CA ALA A 375 -15.05 -16.19 13.21
C ALA A 375 -15.40 -16.73 11.81
N ASP A 376 -16.65 -17.11 11.57
CA ASP A 376 -17.13 -17.61 10.28
C ASP A 376 -17.05 -16.53 9.20
N PHE A 377 -17.33 -15.26 9.55
CA PHE A 377 -17.16 -14.14 8.64
C PHE A 377 -15.69 -13.87 8.33
N ILE A 378 -14.80 -13.93 9.32
CA ILE A 378 -13.35 -13.79 9.11
C ILE A 378 -12.85 -14.95 8.24
N ASP A 379 -13.27 -16.19 8.48
CA ASP A 379 -12.91 -17.34 7.65
C ASP A 379 -13.34 -17.13 6.19
N TRP A 380 -14.57 -16.63 5.99
CA TRP A 380 -15.07 -16.32 4.64
C TRP A 380 -14.24 -15.25 3.94
N LEU A 381 -13.75 -14.23 4.65
CA LEU A 381 -12.86 -13.21 4.05
C LEU A 381 -11.59 -13.81 3.46
N TYR A 382 -11.16 -14.99 3.93
CA TYR A 382 -10.00 -15.75 3.44
C TYR A 382 -10.38 -16.85 2.44
N SER A 383 -11.66 -17.04 2.15
CA SER A 383 -12.08 -17.91 1.05
C SER A 383 -11.89 -17.22 -0.31
N PRO A 384 -11.77 -17.98 -1.43
CA PRO A 384 -11.69 -17.38 -2.76
C PRO A 384 -12.79 -16.34 -3.01
N GLU A 385 -14.04 -16.67 -2.75
CA GLU A 385 -15.19 -15.77 -2.91
C GLU A 385 -15.08 -14.52 -2.02
N GLY A 386 -14.67 -14.68 -0.76
CA GLY A 386 -14.50 -13.56 0.18
C GLY A 386 -13.38 -12.63 -0.23
N ILE A 387 -12.26 -13.15 -0.70
CA ILE A 387 -11.13 -12.39 -1.24
C ILE A 387 -11.58 -11.53 -2.43
N GLU A 388 -12.23 -12.17 -3.42
CA GLU A 388 -12.71 -11.49 -4.63
C GLU A 388 -13.65 -10.32 -4.31
N MET A 389 -14.57 -10.52 -3.37
CA MET A 389 -15.64 -9.57 -3.07
C MET A 389 -15.25 -8.48 -2.07
N SER A 390 -14.40 -8.80 -1.08
CA SER A 390 -14.10 -7.86 0.02
C SER A 390 -13.01 -6.85 -0.29
N SER A 391 -12.10 -7.16 -1.20
CA SER A 391 -10.90 -6.37 -1.47
C SER A 391 -10.88 -5.70 -2.85
N THR A 392 -12.05 -5.49 -3.47
CA THR A 392 -12.17 -4.88 -4.80
C THR A 392 -11.58 -3.47 -4.84
N GLN A 393 -11.83 -2.65 -3.81
CA GLN A 393 -11.35 -1.27 -3.75
C GLN A 393 -9.86 -1.19 -3.39
N THR A 394 -9.41 -1.95 -2.41
CA THR A 394 -8.09 -1.80 -1.80
C THR A 394 -7.04 -2.73 -2.40
N GLY A 395 -7.47 -3.89 -2.92
CA GLY A 395 -6.59 -4.95 -3.43
C GLY A 395 -6.72 -5.22 -4.93
N GLY A 396 -7.51 -4.43 -5.68
CA GLY A 396 -7.72 -4.66 -7.12
C GLY A 396 -8.38 -6.01 -7.44
N LYS A 397 -9.13 -6.59 -6.49
CA LYS A 397 -9.73 -7.92 -6.66
C LYS A 397 -10.91 -7.87 -7.62
N CYS A 398 -11.13 -9.00 -8.31
CA CYS A 398 -11.99 -9.09 -9.48
C CYS A 398 -13.50 -8.94 -9.20
N GLY A 399 -13.92 -8.93 -7.93
CA GLY A 399 -15.35 -8.89 -7.58
C GLY A 399 -16.06 -10.24 -7.84
N PRO A 400 -17.40 -10.26 -7.77
CA PRO A 400 -18.17 -11.50 -7.84
C PRO A 400 -18.13 -12.17 -9.21
N GLU A 401 -17.86 -13.47 -9.26
CA GLU A 401 -18.05 -14.30 -10.46
C GLU A 401 -19.51 -14.22 -10.96
N GLY A 402 -19.68 -14.20 -12.27
CA GLY A 402 -20.99 -14.06 -12.92
C GLY A 402 -21.56 -12.64 -12.92
N LEU A 403 -20.94 -11.69 -12.20
CA LEU A 403 -21.27 -10.27 -12.28
C LEU A 403 -20.17 -9.49 -12.99
N THR A 404 -18.98 -9.46 -12.43
CA THR A 404 -17.85 -8.68 -12.96
C THR A 404 -16.94 -9.48 -13.87
N TRP A 405 -16.87 -10.78 -13.67
CA TRP A 405 -16.04 -11.69 -14.45
C TRP A 405 -16.66 -13.07 -14.59
N GLU A 406 -16.13 -13.87 -15.50
CA GLU A 406 -16.45 -15.28 -15.68
C GLU A 406 -15.24 -16.03 -16.22
N MET A 407 -15.16 -17.34 -15.95
CA MET A 407 -14.13 -18.18 -16.52
C MET A 407 -14.41 -18.47 -17.98
N GLY A 408 -13.49 -18.13 -18.86
CA GLY A 408 -13.57 -18.41 -20.28
C GLY A 408 -13.47 -19.91 -20.58
N SER A 409 -13.93 -20.31 -21.76
CA SER A 409 -13.84 -21.71 -22.23
C SER A 409 -12.39 -22.19 -22.47
N ASP A 410 -11.44 -21.27 -22.52
CA ASP A 410 -10.00 -21.46 -22.60
C ASP A 410 -9.34 -21.66 -21.22
N GLY A 411 -10.10 -21.49 -20.14
CA GLY A 411 -9.61 -21.58 -18.77
C GLY A 411 -9.04 -20.27 -18.23
N GLU A 412 -9.10 -19.17 -19.00
CA GLU A 412 -8.63 -17.87 -18.60
C GLU A 412 -9.79 -17.00 -18.10
N PRO A 413 -9.60 -16.18 -17.05
CA PRO A 413 -10.64 -15.30 -16.55
C PRO A 413 -10.87 -14.12 -17.51
N LYS A 414 -12.13 -13.72 -17.66
CA LYS A 414 -12.55 -12.64 -18.56
C LYS A 414 -13.54 -11.71 -17.87
N LEU A 415 -13.42 -10.42 -18.13
CA LEU A 415 -14.40 -9.46 -17.68
C LEU A 415 -15.71 -9.64 -18.45
N THR A 416 -16.84 -9.64 -17.73
CA THR A 416 -18.17 -9.52 -18.32
C THR A 416 -18.40 -8.12 -18.89
N ASP A 417 -19.49 -7.90 -19.64
CA ASP A 417 -19.89 -6.55 -20.05
C ASP A 417 -20.09 -5.60 -18.86
N PHE A 418 -20.51 -6.14 -17.71
CA PHE A 418 -20.61 -5.36 -16.47
C PHE A 418 -19.23 -5.05 -15.91
N GLY A 419 -18.34 -6.03 -15.87
CA GLY A 419 -16.95 -5.86 -15.41
C GLY A 419 -16.18 -4.86 -16.25
N VAL A 420 -16.36 -4.86 -17.58
CA VAL A 420 -15.74 -3.84 -18.46
C VAL A 420 -16.19 -2.43 -18.06
N LYS A 421 -17.49 -2.20 -17.83
CA LYS A 421 -17.99 -0.90 -17.39
C LYS A 421 -17.46 -0.51 -16.01
N ALA A 422 -17.34 -1.49 -15.10
CA ALA A 422 -16.87 -1.25 -13.73
C ALA A 422 -15.38 -0.96 -13.65
N PHE A 423 -14.54 -1.66 -14.41
CA PHE A 423 -13.09 -1.69 -14.24
C PHE A 423 -12.30 -1.04 -15.39
N VAL A 424 -12.85 -1.01 -16.60
CA VAL A 424 -12.21 -0.38 -17.76
C VAL A 424 -12.79 1.00 -18.02
N ASP A 425 -14.11 1.12 -18.11
CA ASP A 425 -14.79 2.40 -18.35
C ASP A 425 -14.87 3.26 -17.08
N ILE A 426 -14.73 2.65 -15.90
CA ILE A 426 -14.86 3.29 -14.57
C ILE A 426 -16.17 4.10 -14.48
N ASP A 427 -17.29 3.46 -14.85
CA ASP A 427 -18.61 4.11 -14.82
C ASP A 427 -19.15 4.19 -13.40
N ASP A 428 -18.95 5.33 -12.75
CA ASP A 428 -19.43 5.62 -11.39
C ASP A 428 -20.96 5.56 -11.24
N THR A 429 -21.69 5.57 -12.36
CA THR A 429 -23.17 5.52 -12.38
C THR A 429 -23.73 4.13 -12.62
N LEU A 430 -22.85 3.13 -12.83
CA LEU A 430 -23.20 1.75 -13.15
C LEU A 430 -24.06 1.13 -12.03
N GLN A 431 -25.33 0.84 -12.35
CA GLN A 431 -26.25 0.22 -11.39
C GLN A 431 -26.03 -1.30 -11.35
N VAL A 432 -26.01 -1.89 -10.16
CA VAL A 432 -25.96 -3.34 -10.03
C VAL A 432 -27.31 -3.96 -10.46
N PRO A 433 -27.28 -5.19 -11.04
CA PRO A 433 -28.51 -5.95 -11.30
C PRO A 433 -29.30 -6.19 -10.00
N SER A 434 -30.63 -6.29 -10.10
CA SER A 434 -31.54 -6.45 -8.93
C SER A 434 -31.19 -7.62 -8.02
N ASP A 435 -30.62 -8.69 -8.59
CA ASP A 435 -30.19 -9.88 -7.83
C ASP A 435 -29.00 -9.60 -6.90
N TRP A 436 -28.23 -8.54 -7.20
CA TRP A 436 -27.12 -8.05 -6.40
C TRP A 436 -27.52 -6.88 -5.47
N GLY A 437 -28.80 -6.52 -5.42
CA GLY A 437 -29.29 -5.45 -4.54
C GLY A 437 -29.68 -4.18 -5.28
N THR A 438 -29.40 -3.04 -4.68
CA THR A 438 -29.73 -1.72 -5.23
C THR A 438 -28.56 -0.75 -5.06
N GLY A 439 -28.51 0.26 -5.92
CA GLY A 439 -27.45 1.27 -5.91
C GLY A 439 -26.39 1.03 -6.99
N THR A 440 -25.39 1.88 -6.99
CA THR A 440 -24.30 1.75 -7.96
C THR A 440 -23.31 0.65 -7.54
N TRP A 441 -22.55 0.15 -8.52
CA TRP A 441 -21.44 -0.74 -8.25
C TRP A 441 -20.44 -0.11 -7.26
N LYS A 442 -20.03 1.12 -7.54
CA LYS A 442 -19.04 1.87 -6.75
C LYS A 442 -19.47 2.07 -5.30
N ASP A 443 -20.72 2.51 -5.08
CA ASP A 443 -21.22 2.77 -3.72
C ASP A 443 -21.44 1.47 -2.93
N GLY A 444 -21.54 0.34 -3.62
CA GLY A 444 -21.81 -0.96 -3.03
C GLY A 444 -20.59 -1.81 -2.72
N ILE A 445 -19.38 -1.40 -3.09
CA ILE A 445 -18.15 -2.15 -2.77
C ILE A 445 -17.89 -2.18 -1.26
N SER A 446 -17.06 -3.14 -0.82
CA SER A 446 -16.70 -3.27 0.60
C SER A 446 -16.10 -1.99 1.15
N ALA A 447 -16.59 -1.54 2.30
CA ALA A 447 -16.04 -0.40 3.04
C ALA A 447 -14.92 -0.79 4.01
N LEU A 448 -14.63 -2.09 4.14
CA LEU A 448 -13.48 -2.57 4.90
C LEU A 448 -12.19 -2.15 4.19
N ASN A 449 -11.26 -1.56 4.93
CA ASN A 449 -9.90 -1.37 4.43
C ASN A 449 -9.02 -2.55 4.85
N TYR A 450 -9.33 -3.72 4.29
CA TYR A 450 -8.71 -4.99 4.66
C TYR A 450 -8.50 -5.87 3.43
N ASN A 451 -7.27 -6.31 3.23
CA ASN A 451 -6.91 -7.29 2.22
C ASN A 451 -6.49 -8.58 2.92
N ALA A 452 -7.29 -9.64 2.82
CA ALA A 452 -6.95 -10.93 3.44
C ALA A 452 -5.64 -11.48 2.87
N VAL A 453 -5.48 -11.43 1.54
CA VAL A 453 -4.29 -11.93 0.84
C VAL A 453 -3.56 -10.82 0.09
N SER A 454 -2.33 -11.09 -0.32
CA SER A 454 -1.48 -10.20 -1.12
C SER A 454 -2.20 -9.73 -2.41
N ILE A 455 -1.75 -8.60 -2.98
CA ILE A 455 -2.37 -7.98 -4.18
C ILE A 455 -2.38 -8.95 -5.36
N THR A 456 -1.28 -9.66 -5.57
CA THR A 456 -1.12 -10.59 -6.71
C THR A 456 -1.27 -12.05 -6.33
N ASP A 457 -1.93 -12.36 -5.20
CA ASP A 457 -2.17 -13.76 -4.84
C ASP A 457 -3.22 -14.42 -5.75
N SER A 458 -3.17 -15.74 -5.82
CA SER A 458 -3.99 -16.53 -6.74
C SER A 458 -4.84 -17.55 -5.99
N ASP A 459 -5.97 -17.91 -6.57
CA ASP A 459 -6.78 -19.04 -6.11
C ASP A 459 -5.95 -20.34 -6.19
N PRO A 460 -5.71 -21.02 -5.06
CA PRO A 460 -4.89 -22.24 -5.04
C PRO A 460 -5.52 -23.41 -5.83
N THR A 461 -6.81 -23.35 -6.15
CA THR A 461 -7.51 -24.41 -6.87
C THR A 461 -7.41 -24.24 -8.38
N THR A 462 -7.55 -23.01 -8.87
CA THR A 462 -7.62 -22.70 -10.30
C THR A 462 -6.32 -22.09 -10.81
N GLY A 463 -5.47 -21.53 -9.94
CA GLY A 463 -4.30 -20.74 -10.30
C GLY A 463 -4.63 -19.33 -10.80
N MET A 464 -5.90 -18.95 -10.81
CA MET A 464 -6.35 -17.64 -11.26
C MET A 464 -5.88 -16.57 -10.28
N ASN A 465 -5.21 -15.54 -10.80
CA ASN A 465 -4.87 -14.36 -9.98
C ASN A 465 -6.15 -13.60 -9.62
N TYR A 466 -6.34 -13.28 -8.33
CA TYR A 466 -7.50 -12.53 -7.87
C TYR A 466 -7.54 -11.07 -8.34
N ASN A 467 -6.40 -10.53 -8.76
CA ASN A 467 -6.32 -9.16 -9.26
C ASN A 467 -6.56 -9.11 -10.78
N TYR A 468 -7.72 -8.58 -11.18
CA TYR A 468 -8.11 -8.47 -12.59
C TYR A 468 -7.11 -7.66 -13.44
N GLN A 469 -6.31 -6.79 -12.82
CA GLN A 469 -5.32 -5.96 -13.53
C GLN A 469 -4.14 -6.76 -14.09
N THR A 470 -3.98 -8.01 -13.65
CA THR A 470 -2.96 -8.94 -14.17
C THR A 470 -3.49 -9.80 -15.33
N TRP A 471 -4.80 -9.79 -15.60
CA TRP A 471 -5.41 -10.65 -16.63
C TRP A 471 -5.13 -10.13 -18.03
N ALA A 472 -4.80 -11.04 -18.96
CA ALA A 472 -4.59 -10.69 -20.36
C ALA A 472 -5.82 -9.97 -20.95
N ASP A 473 -7.03 -10.42 -20.63
CA ASP A 473 -8.29 -9.80 -21.08
C ASP A 473 -8.42 -8.33 -20.66
N TYR A 474 -8.02 -7.99 -19.42
CA TYR A 474 -8.02 -6.60 -18.95
C TYR A 474 -6.90 -5.78 -19.63
N LEU A 475 -5.70 -6.34 -19.71
CA LEU A 475 -4.54 -5.67 -20.30
C LEU A 475 -4.75 -5.35 -21.78
N GLU A 476 -5.35 -6.29 -22.54
CA GLU A 476 -5.77 -6.06 -23.94
C GLU A 476 -6.81 -4.93 -24.04
N LYS A 477 -7.84 -4.95 -23.17
CA LYS A 477 -8.91 -3.94 -23.19
C LYS A 477 -8.46 -2.54 -22.75
N THR A 478 -7.38 -2.47 -21.99
CA THR A 478 -6.77 -1.22 -21.52
C THR A 478 -5.51 -0.82 -22.30
N SER A 479 -5.25 -1.49 -23.44
CA SER A 479 -4.17 -1.11 -24.34
C SER A 479 -4.35 0.32 -24.85
N THR A 480 -3.24 1.04 -25.01
CA THR A 480 -3.19 2.40 -25.49
C THR A 480 -2.00 2.56 -26.42
N VAL A 481 -2.01 3.59 -27.27
CA VAL A 481 -0.87 3.92 -28.15
C VAL A 481 0.45 4.02 -27.36
N LEU A 482 0.41 4.53 -26.12
CA LEU A 482 1.58 4.59 -25.23
C LEU A 482 2.10 3.19 -24.86
N LYS A 483 1.22 2.28 -24.46
CA LYS A 483 1.59 0.90 -24.09
C LYS A 483 2.05 0.10 -25.31
N GLU A 484 1.41 0.27 -26.45
CA GLU A 484 1.80 -0.37 -27.71
C GLU A 484 3.21 0.04 -28.13
N ASP A 485 3.54 1.35 -28.05
CA ASP A 485 4.87 1.84 -28.37
C ASP A 485 5.95 1.30 -27.40
N TRP A 486 5.64 1.22 -26.10
CA TRP A 486 6.53 0.63 -25.11
C TRP A 486 6.77 -0.87 -25.37
N ALA A 487 5.70 -1.63 -25.64
CA ALA A 487 5.78 -3.06 -25.95
C ALA A 487 6.56 -3.31 -27.26
N ASP A 488 6.33 -2.51 -28.29
CA ASP A 488 7.06 -2.58 -29.56
C ASP A 488 8.56 -2.28 -29.36
N HIS A 489 8.91 -1.30 -28.51
CA HIS A 489 10.30 -0.96 -28.20
C HIS A 489 11.06 -2.14 -27.56
N PHE A 490 10.43 -2.82 -26.61
CA PHE A 490 11.02 -3.98 -25.92
C PHE A 490 10.78 -5.33 -26.64
N GLY A 491 10.00 -5.33 -27.71
CA GLY A 491 9.69 -6.53 -28.51
C GLY A 491 8.84 -7.55 -27.78
N VAL A 492 7.91 -7.10 -26.93
CA VAL A 492 7.01 -7.94 -26.12
C VAL A 492 5.55 -7.73 -26.50
N ASP A 493 4.67 -8.61 -26.01
CA ASP A 493 3.23 -8.47 -26.16
C ASP A 493 2.72 -7.29 -25.30
N VAL A 494 1.66 -6.60 -25.76
CA VAL A 494 1.04 -5.48 -25.05
C VAL A 494 0.44 -5.87 -23.69
N THR A 495 0.20 -7.16 -23.47
CA THR A 495 -0.22 -7.73 -22.17
C THR A 495 0.93 -7.96 -21.20
N THR A 496 2.18 -7.78 -21.63
CA THR A 496 3.34 -7.82 -20.74
C THR A 496 3.43 -6.52 -19.95
N THR A 497 3.38 -6.63 -18.63
CA THR A 497 3.53 -5.45 -17.76
C THR A 497 5.01 -5.08 -17.55
N PRO A 498 5.35 -3.82 -17.24
CA PRO A 498 6.72 -3.45 -16.92
C PRO A 498 7.33 -4.29 -15.79
N VAL A 499 6.59 -4.54 -14.69
CA VAL A 499 7.10 -5.38 -13.59
C VAL A 499 7.44 -6.79 -14.08
N GLN A 500 6.60 -7.39 -14.92
CA GLN A 500 6.87 -8.71 -15.49
C GLN A 500 8.10 -8.69 -16.39
N TYR A 501 8.16 -7.74 -17.34
CA TYR A 501 9.29 -7.63 -18.28
C TYR A 501 10.63 -7.50 -17.55
N PHE A 502 10.71 -6.55 -16.62
CA PHE A 502 11.96 -6.28 -15.91
C PHE A 502 12.32 -7.40 -14.92
N ASN A 503 11.34 -8.09 -14.34
CA ASN A 503 11.58 -9.25 -13.49
C ASN A 503 12.11 -10.46 -14.32
N ASP A 504 11.53 -10.72 -15.48
CA ASP A 504 11.93 -11.81 -16.36
C ASP A 504 13.35 -11.60 -16.95
N ASN A 505 13.82 -10.35 -16.98
CA ASN A 505 15.16 -9.97 -17.44
C ASN A 505 16.18 -9.74 -16.29
N ASP A 506 15.83 -10.10 -15.04
CA ASP A 506 16.73 -9.94 -13.88
C ASP A 506 17.04 -8.46 -13.53
N GLU A 507 16.13 -7.55 -13.87
CA GLU A 507 16.28 -6.10 -13.69
C GLU A 507 15.41 -5.55 -12.55
N ILE A 508 14.86 -6.42 -11.71
CA ILE A 508 14.17 -6.06 -10.48
C ILE A 508 14.88 -6.66 -9.28
N ILE A 509 14.98 -5.88 -8.22
CA ILE A 509 15.29 -6.33 -6.87
C ILE A 509 13.98 -6.51 -6.13
N VAL A 510 13.67 -7.75 -5.76
CA VAL A 510 12.50 -8.04 -4.93
C VAL A 510 12.91 -8.02 -3.47
N GLN A 511 12.34 -7.09 -2.71
CA GLN A 511 12.57 -6.97 -1.27
C GLN A 511 11.62 -7.91 -0.53
N PRO A 512 12.10 -9.02 0.06
CA PRO A 512 11.24 -10.00 0.70
C PRO A 512 10.45 -9.42 1.87
N GLY A 513 9.19 -9.81 1.99
CA GLY A 513 8.41 -9.52 3.18
C GLY A 513 8.93 -10.32 4.38
N ASN A 514 8.94 -9.69 5.56
CA ASN A 514 9.26 -10.35 6.83
C ASN A 514 8.61 -9.60 8.00
N ASN A 515 8.61 -10.21 9.17
CA ASN A 515 8.02 -9.67 10.39
C ASN A 515 9.06 -9.29 11.46
N TYR A 516 10.31 -9.05 11.08
CA TYR A 516 11.31 -8.57 12.03
C TYR A 516 10.95 -7.16 12.51
N ALA A 517 10.72 -7.01 13.79
CA ALA A 517 10.49 -5.72 14.42
C ALA A 517 11.84 -5.12 14.85
N ILE A 518 12.20 -3.99 14.26
CA ILE A 518 13.40 -3.25 14.68
C ILE A 518 13.19 -2.74 16.11
N PRO A 519 14.09 -3.06 17.06
CA PRO A 519 13.96 -2.61 18.45
C PRO A 519 13.98 -1.08 18.57
N ASP A 520 13.28 -0.56 19.57
CA ASP A 520 13.31 0.87 19.90
C ASP A 520 14.71 1.28 20.38
N TYR A 521 15.15 2.47 19.97
CA TYR A 521 16.39 3.05 20.48
C TYR A 521 16.28 3.37 21.99
N SER A 522 17.38 3.25 22.72
CA SER A 522 17.46 3.87 24.04
C SER A 522 17.28 5.39 23.94
N THR A 523 16.80 6.01 25.01
CA THR A 523 16.56 7.47 25.04
C THR A 523 17.82 8.28 24.63
N ASP A 524 19.01 7.83 25.04
CA ASP A 524 20.26 8.51 24.73
C ASP A 524 20.61 8.39 23.25
N ILE A 525 20.50 7.19 22.68
CA ILE A 525 20.72 6.93 21.25
C ILE A 525 19.71 7.70 20.39
N ASN A 526 18.42 7.67 20.76
CA ASN A 526 17.40 8.41 20.02
C ASN A 526 17.65 9.93 20.04
N THR A 527 18.16 10.48 21.15
CA THR A 527 18.50 11.90 21.22
C THR A 527 19.64 12.26 20.24
N ILE A 528 20.68 11.44 20.17
CA ILE A 528 21.78 11.64 19.21
C ILE A 528 21.27 11.50 17.78
N LYS A 529 20.46 10.47 17.51
CA LYS A 529 19.87 10.19 16.21
C LYS A 529 19.08 11.39 15.68
N GLU A 530 18.17 11.92 16.47
CA GLU A 530 17.36 13.07 16.06
C GLU A 530 18.18 14.32 15.77
N GLN A 531 19.27 14.55 16.49
CA GLN A 531 20.20 15.66 16.22
C GLN A 531 20.98 15.44 14.92
N CYS A 532 21.52 14.24 14.71
CA CYS A 532 22.23 13.89 13.47
C CYS A 532 21.32 13.95 12.25
N LYS A 533 20.12 13.41 12.35
CA LYS A 533 19.07 13.47 11.32
C LYS A 533 18.84 14.90 10.81
N GLN A 534 18.68 15.87 11.72
CA GLN A 534 18.48 17.26 11.33
C GLN A 534 19.67 17.80 10.52
N VAL A 535 20.90 17.47 10.93
CA VAL A 535 22.11 17.87 10.22
C VAL A 535 22.19 17.20 8.84
N ILE A 536 21.94 15.90 8.78
CA ILE A 536 22.00 15.13 7.53
C ILE A 536 20.99 15.68 6.52
N VAL A 537 19.72 15.82 6.90
CA VAL A 537 18.67 16.32 6.00
C VAL A 537 18.98 17.74 5.53
N GLU A 538 19.36 18.65 6.45
CA GLU A 538 19.67 20.04 6.09
C GLU A 538 20.86 20.12 5.13
N LYS A 539 21.97 19.45 5.46
CA LYS A 539 23.20 19.52 4.65
C LYS A 539 23.04 18.82 3.30
N SER A 540 22.27 17.72 3.25
CA SER A 540 21.97 17.03 1.99
C SER A 540 21.22 17.91 1.00
N TRP A 541 20.19 18.65 1.46
CA TRP A 541 19.52 19.64 0.61
C TRP A 541 20.44 20.77 0.19
N GLN A 542 21.32 21.26 1.10
CA GLN A 542 22.30 22.27 0.72
C GLN A 542 23.30 21.75 -0.29
N MET A 543 23.76 20.49 -0.18
CA MET A 543 24.67 19.86 -1.13
C MET A 543 24.04 19.70 -2.53
N ALA A 544 22.80 19.22 -2.62
CA ALA A 544 22.09 19.08 -3.89
C ALA A 544 21.96 20.43 -4.66
N PHE A 545 21.94 21.56 -3.93
CA PHE A 545 21.83 22.90 -4.50
C PHE A 545 23.09 23.76 -4.28
N ALA A 546 24.24 23.13 -4.01
CA ALA A 546 25.51 23.85 -3.88
C ALA A 546 25.85 24.57 -5.18
N LYS A 547 26.53 25.71 -5.05
CA LYS A 547 26.88 26.56 -6.22
C LYS A 547 28.02 26.00 -7.05
N ASP A 548 28.92 25.25 -6.42
CA ASP A 548 30.11 24.65 -7.03
C ASP A 548 30.61 23.44 -6.20
N ASP A 549 31.53 22.65 -6.79
CA ASP A 549 32.12 21.48 -6.15
C ASP A 549 32.79 21.79 -4.80
N ALA A 550 33.42 22.97 -4.66
CA ALA A 550 34.08 23.35 -3.41
C ALA A 550 33.07 23.56 -2.26
N GLU A 551 31.88 24.08 -2.57
CA GLU A 551 30.81 24.20 -1.59
C GLU A 551 30.20 22.83 -1.26
N PHE A 552 29.99 21.96 -2.25
CA PHE A 552 29.54 20.60 -2.03
C PHE A 552 30.45 19.86 -1.04
N GLU A 553 31.76 19.84 -1.32
CA GLU A 553 32.77 19.19 -0.46
C GLU A 553 32.86 19.83 0.96
N SER A 554 32.71 21.16 1.05
CA SER A 554 32.68 21.86 2.33
C SER A 554 31.46 21.48 3.16
N LEU A 555 30.28 21.35 2.54
CA LEU A 555 29.03 20.95 3.19
C LEU A 555 29.08 19.49 3.64
N LEU A 556 29.64 18.59 2.83
CA LEU A 556 29.88 17.21 3.20
C LEU A 556 30.77 17.10 4.43
N LYS A 557 31.91 17.82 4.42
CA LYS A 557 32.81 17.84 5.57
C LYS A 557 32.13 18.40 6.82
N GLU A 558 31.35 19.46 6.68
CA GLU A 558 30.61 20.06 7.80
C GLU A 558 29.57 19.08 8.39
N MET A 559 28.87 18.35 7.53
CA MET A 559 27.93 17.28 7.92
C MET A 559 28.66 16.20 8.74
N GLN A 560 29.76 15.68 8.20
CA GLN A 560 30.58 14.65 8.86
C GLN A 560 31.13 15.11 10.21
N ASP A 561 31.78 16.29 10.24
CA ASP A 561 32.38 16.84 11.47
C ASP A 561 31.31 17.09 12.56
N THR A 562 30.11 17.56 12.15
CA THR A 562 29.02 17.87 13.10
C THR A 562 28.40 16.57 13.62
N CYS A 563 28.06 15.63 12.76
CA CYS A 563 27.46 14.35 13.15
C CYS A 563 28.41 13.54 14.05
N ASN A 564 29.70 13.49 13.71
CA ASN A 564 30.73 12.82 14.54
C ASN A 564 30.85 13.48 15.89
N GLY A 565 30.81 14.83 15.95
CA GLY A 565 30.82 15.59 17.20
C GLY A 565 29.61 15.36 18.09
N LEU A 566 28.46 14.98 17.53
CA LEU A 566 27.22 14.61 18.22
C LEU A 566 27.23 13.15 18.73
N GLY A 567 28.11 12.30 18.22
CA GLY A 567 28.19 10.89 18.61
C GLY A 567 27.52 9.94 17.59
N TYR A 568 27.51 10.31 16.33
CA TYR A 568 26.94 9.55 15.20
C TYR A 568 27.31 8.06 15.22
N ASP A 569 28.59 7.72 15.48
CA ASP A 569 29.06 6.33 15.49
C ASP A 569 28.26 5.44 16.45
N GLN A 570 27.75 5.98 17.57
CA GLN A 570 26.97 5.22 18.53
C GLN A 570 25.60 4.81 17.95
N VAL A 571 25.01 5.66 17.13
CA VAL A 571 23.74 5.38 16.41
C VAL A 571 24.00 4.40 15.29
N TYR A 572 25.04 4.65 14.48
CA TYR A 572 25.40 3.81 13.35
C TYR A 572 25.67 2.36 13.75
N GLU A 573 26.37 2.11 14.87
CA GLU A 573 26.62 0.74 15.35
C GLU A 573 25.30 0.01 15.73
N VAL A 574 24.32 0.72 16.29
CA VAL A 574 23.00 0.16 16.58
C VAL A 574 22.25 -0.14 15.27
N ASP A 575 22.26 0.79 14.33
CA ASP A 575 21.59 0.66 13.05
C ASP A 575 22.20 -0.46 12.21
N LYS A 576 23.51 -0.60 12.24
CA LYS A 576 24.23 -1.70 11.57
C LYS A 576 23.82 -3.07 12.13
N ALA A 577 23.79 -3.21 13.46
CA ALA A 577 23.36 -4.46 14.09
C ALA A 577 21.90 -4.79 13.77
N ASN A 578 21.00 -3.80 13.77
CA ASN A 578 19.61 -3.98 13.36
C ASN A 578 19.50 -4.38 11.88
N THR A 579 20.30 -3.79 11.02
CA THR A 579 20.36 -4.12 9.59
C THR A 579 20.82 -5.57 9.36
N GLU A 580 21.86 -6.02 10.06
CA GLU A 580 22.35 -7.40 10.02
C GLU A 580 21.26 -8.39 10.46
N ALA A 581 20.56 -8.11 11.58
CA ALA A 581 19.46 -8.94 12.08
C ALA A 581 18.26 -8.98 11.11
N GLN A 582 17.99 -7.88 10.41
CA GLN A 582 16.94 -7.82 9.39
C GLN A 582 17.27 -8.73 8.19
N PHE A 583 18.52 -8.74 7.72
CA PHE A 583 18.94 -9.66 6.65
C PHE A 583 18.91 -11.12 7.07
N GLU A 584 19.20 -11.44 8.33
CA GLU A 584 18.99 -12.79 8.87
C GLU A 584 17.50 -13.18 8.81
N ALA A 585 16.60 -12.27 9.15
CA ALA A 585 15.15 -12.50 9.08
C ALA A 585 14.66 -12.66 7.63
N PHE A 586 15.15 -11.88 6.67
CA PHE A 586 14.85 -12.07 5.24
C PHE A 586 15.28 -13.46 4.76
N THR A 587 16.50 -13.86 5.10
CA THR A 587 17.03 -15.18 4.74
C THR A 587 16.19 -16.31 5.34
N ALA A 588 15.76 -16.17 6.59
CA ALA A 588 14.89 -17.13 7.25
C ALA A 588 13.52 -17.24 6.56
N SER A 589 12.91 -16.11 6.17
CA SER A 589 11.63 -16.08 5.45
C SER A 589 11.71 -16.77 4.08
N ILE A 590 12.78 -16.52 3.32
CA ILE A 590 13.02 -17.16 2.03
C ILE A 590 13.19 -18.67 2.18
N ASN A 591 13.98 -19.11 3.17
CA ASN A 591 14.21 -20.54 3.42
C ASN A 591 12.94 -21.26 3.86
N ALA A 592 12.12 -20.63 4.74
CA ALA A 592 10.84 -21.20 5.18
C ALA A 592 9.86 -21.39 4.02
N ALA A 593 9.80 -20.44 3.09
CA ALA A 593 8.98 -20.56 1.89
C ALA A 593 9.46 -21.67 0.95
N ALA A 594 10.79 -21.86 0.80
CA ALA A 594 11.35 -22.94 0.00
C ALA A 594 11.05 -24.33 0.58
N ASP A 595 11.09 -24.47 1.90
CA ASP A 595 10.77 -25.73 2.61
C ASP A 595 9.29 -26.09 2.50
N SER A 596 8.37 -25.12 2.54
CA SER A 596 6.94 -25.34 2.37
C SER A 596 6.59 -25.83 0.95
N ASN A 597 7.22 -25.30 -0.07
CA ASN A 597 7.04 -25.73 -1.46
C ASN A 597 7.58 -27.15 -1.72
N THR A 598 8.62 -27.60 -1.02
CA THR A 598 9.14 -28.98 -1.14
C THR A 598 8.24 -29.99 -0.43
N GLY A 599 7.50 -29.61 0.61
CA GLY A 599 6.55 -30.46 1.32
C GLY A 599 5.29 -30.82 0.53
N VAL A 600 4.85 -29.94 -0.37
CA VAL A 600 3.68 -30.19 -1.25
C VAL A 600 4.01 -31.16 -2.38
N ALA A 601 5.24 -31.12 -2.90
CA ALA A 601 5.66 -32.02 -4.00
C ALA A 601 5.82 -33.49 -3.58
N THR A 602 6.05 -33.79 -2.29
CA THR A 602 6.23 -35.17 -1.80
C THR A 602 4.93 -35.89 -1.41
N SER A 603 3.79 -35.17 -1.30
CA SER A 603 2.50 -35.78 -0.99
C SER A 603 1.70 -36.28 -2.20
N SER A 604 2.06 -35.89 -3.43
CA SER A 604 1.38 -36.30 -4.66
C SER A 604 1.91 -37.61 -5.29
N ASP A 605 3.05 -38.15 -4.85
CA ASP A 605 3.67 -39.36 -5.44
C ASP A 605 3.41 -40.66 -4.66
N SER A 606 2.59 -40.67 -3.58
CA SER A 606 2.32 -41.88 -2.78
C SER A 606 0.96 -42.54 -3.03
N ALA A 607 0.23 -42.15 -4.08
CA ALA A 607 -1.09 -42.73 -4.39
C ALA A 607 -1.12 -43.47 -5.75
N SER A 608 -0.05 -44.22 -6.11
CA SER A 608 -0.11 -45.20 -7.18
C SER A 608 0.88 -46.34 -6.93
N ASN A 609 0.41 -47.33 -6.17
CA ASN A 609 0.81 -48.75 -6.29
C ASN A 609 -0.28 -49.65 -5.73
#